data_bef67633d1b3c5d478289009b42a5dab
#
_entry.id   bef67633d1b3c5d478289009b42a5dab
#
_cell.length_a   1.000
_cell.length_b   1.000
_cell.length_c   1.000
_cell.angle_alpha   90.00
_cell.angle_beta   90.00
_cell.angle_gamma   90.00
#
_symmetry.space_group_name_H-M   'P 1'
#
loop_
_entity.id
_entity.type
_entity.pdbx_description
1 polymer ?
#
loop_
_entity_poly.entity_id
_entity_poly.type
_entity_poly.pdbx_seq_one_letter_code
_entity_poly.pdbx_strand_id
1 'polypeptide(L)'
;GEVYTADVVLKATSVSAGDTVYMHDRQVILSPLKLCDMRKDAITEMMQKKVTAVGFDILKDGEGYYPVVRIMSEIAGNSAIMIASEYLNNSRGGKGIVLGGISGITPAEIVILGAGTLGEFAARAALGLGATVKIFDHSVERLRKLNEVLGQRVFTSVFHKPVLDKAL
;
A
#
# COMPACT_ATOMS: atom_id res chain seq x y z
N GLY A 1 1.22 -25.53 11.94
CA GLY A 1 2.00 -26.09 13.05
C GLY A 1 3.49 -26.22 12.76
N GLU A 2 3.89 -26.94 11.72
CA GLU A 2 5.33 -27.30 11.49
C GLU A 2 6.28 -26.10 11.40
N VAL A 3 5.89 -24.98 10.80
CA VAL A 3 6.74 -23.78 10.70
C VAL A 3 7.15 -23.24 12.08
N TYR A 4 6.29 -23.41 13.08
CA TYR A 4 6.56 -22.92 14.44
C TYR A 4 7.47 -23.85 15.28
N THR A 5 8.05 -24.89 14.69
CA THR A 5 9.11 -25.67 15.33
C THR A 5 10.50 -25.03 15.17
N ALA A 6 10.63 -24.02 14.29
CA ALA A 6 11.87 -23.30 14.08
C ALA A 6 12.09 -22.24 15.18
N ASP A 7 13.35 -21.99 15.54
CA ASP A 7 13.73 -20.94 16.50
C ASP A 7 13.38 -19.53 16.00
N VAL A 8 13.44 -19.32 14.68
CA VAL A 8 13.14 -18.05 14.00
C VAL A 8 12.08 -18.27 12.94
N VAL A 9 10.98 -17.55 13.04
CA VAL A 9 9.89 -17.62 12.06
C VAL A 9 9.71 -16.27 11.38
N LEU A 10 9.77 -16.26 10.05
CA LEU A 10 9.41 -15.11 9.22
C LEU A 10 7.98 -15.29 8.73
N LYS A 11 7.12 -14.32 9.03
CA LYS A 11 5.72 -14.33 8.63
C LYS A 11 5.38 -13.05 7.85
N ALA A 12 4.89 -13.21 6.61
CA ALA A 12 4.56 -12.08 5.74
C ALA A 12 3.31 -11.29 6.20
N THR A 13 2.43 -11.94 6.96
CA THR A 13 1.21 -11.33 7.53
C THR A 13 1.38 -11.07 9.03
N SER A 14 0.58 -10.17 9.59
CA SER A 14 0.59 -9.90 11.04
C SER A 14 0.30 -11.17 11.86
N VAL A 15 0.85 -11.22 13.07
CA VAL A 15 0.59 -12.30 14.02
C VAL A 15 -0.88 -12.25 14.46
N SER A 16 -1.55 -13.39 14.41
CA SER A 16 -2.92 -13.57 14.91
C SER A 16 -2.93 -14.34 16.25
N ALA A 17 -4.05 -14.30 16.95
CA ALA A 17 -4.23 -15.11 18.15
C ALA A 17 -4.12 -16.63 17.90
N GLY A 18 -4.47 -17.09 16.69
CA GLY A 18 -4.29 -18.49 16.29
C GLY A 18 -2.83 -18.89 16.08
N ASP A 19 -1.95 -17.93 15.82
CA ASP A 19 -0.52 -18.20 15.66
C ASP A 19 0.16 -18.39 17.01
N THR A 20 -0.24 -17.64 18.02
CA THR A 20 0.41 -17.66 19.35
C THR A 20 0.34 -19.02 20.03
N VAL A 21 -0.71 -19.80 19.75
CA VAL A 21 -0.87 -21.18 20.27
C VAL A 21 0.28 -22.09 19.85
N TYR A 22 0.79 -21.89 18.63
CA TYR A 22 1.86 -22.73 18.07
C TYR A 22 3.28 -22.26 18.44
N MET A 23 3.41 -21.04 18.97
CA MET A 23 4.71 -20.50 19.36
C MET A 23 5.27 -21.22 20.57
N HIS A 24 6.57 -21.44 20.59
CA HIS A 24 7.27 -21.98 21.74
C HIS A 24 8.03 -20.88 22.51
N ASP A 25 8.52 -21.24 23.68
CA ASP A 25 9.26 -20.31 24.54
C ASP A 25 10.50 -19.75 23.85
N ARG A 26 10.71 -18.44 23.99
CA ARG A 26 11.84 -17.67 23.46
C ARG A 26 11.98 -17.70 21.93
N GLN A 27 10.93 -18.07 21.21
CA GLN A 27 10.92 -18.03 19.75
C GLN A 27 11.12 -16.61 19.23
N VAL A 28 11.77 -16.45 18.10
CA VAL A 28 11.91 -15.16 17.40
C VAL A 28 10.91 -15.10 16.25
N ILE A 29 10.06 -14.06 16.23
CA ILE A 29 9.08 -13.82 15.16
C ILE A 29 9.41 -12.52 14.45
N LEU A 30 9.61 -12.59 13.13
CA LEU A 30 9.71 -11.42 12.24
C LEU A 30 8.41 -11.30 11.44
N SER A 31 7.66 -10.24 11.65
CA SER A 31 6.37 -10.01 10.94
C SER A 31 5.98 -8.53 10.97
N PRO A 32 5.01 -8.09 10.14
CA PRO A 32 4.35 -6.80 10.39
C PRO A 32 3.56 -6.93 11.68
N LEU A 33 4.01 -6.31 12.76
CA LEU A 33 3.40 -6.53 14.07
C LEU A 33 2.04 -5.84 14.20
N LYS A 34 1.89 -4.60 13.68
CA LYS A 34 0.65 -3.82 13.80
C LYS A 34 0.07 -3.87 15.21
N LEU A 35 0.88 -3.55 16.22
CA LEU A 35 0.54 -3.72 17.64
C LEU A 35 -0.80 -3.10 18.04
N CYS A 36 -1.21 -2.00 17.39
CA CYS A 36 -2.49 -1.35 17.65
C CYS A 36 -3.70 -2.22 17.26
N ASP A 37 -3.52 -3.14 16.31
CA ASP A 37 -4.58 -4.01 15.80
C ASP A 37 -4.54 -5.41 16.46
N MET A 38 -3.47 -5.70 17.20
CA MET A 38 -3.34 -7.00 17.89
C MET A 38 -4.27 -7.11 19.09
N ARG A 39 -4.84 -8.30 19.27
CA ARG A 39 -5.63 -8.62 20.46
C ARG A 39 -4.73 -8.69 21.69
N LYS A 40 -5.23 -8.19 22.81
CA LYS A 40 -4.47 -8.17 24.08
C LYS A 40 -4.08 -9.57 24.57
N ASP A 41 -4.95 -10.57 24.37
CA ASP A 41 -4.67 -11.96 24.72
C ASP A 41 -3.46 -12.53 23.95
N ALA A 42 -3.37 -12.27 22.65
CA ALA A 42 -2.24 -12.67 21.83
C ALA A 42 -0.92 -12.03 22.31
N ILE A 43 -0.94 -10.74 22.64
CA ILE A 43 0.23 -10.05 23.20
C ILE A 43 0.64 -10.67 24.54
N THR A 44 -0.33 -10.93 25.41
CA THR A 44 -0.08 -11.52 26.72
C THR A 44 0.54 -12.91 26.60
N GLU A 45 0.04 -13.74 25.69
CA GLU A 45 0.57 -15.08 25.43
C GLU A 45 2.01 -15.03 24.90
N MET A 46 2.30 -14.14 23.96
CA MET A 46 3.67 -13.92 23.47
C MET A 46 4.61 -13.47 24.60
N MET A 47 4.15 -12.60 25.49
CA MET A 47 4.92 -12.18 26.66
C MET A 47 5.18 -13.34 27.64
N GLN A 48 4.20 -14.19 27.92
CA GLN A 48 4.35 -15.37 28.79
C GLN A 48 5.37 -16.35 28.22
N LYS A 49 5.35 -16.57 26.90
CA LYS A 49 6.31 -17.41 26.16
C LYS A 49 7.67 -16.72 25.92
N LYS A 50 7.82 -15.46 26.38
CA LYS A 50 9.04 -14.66 26.19
C LYS A 50 9.46 -14.58 24.70
N VAL A 51 8.50 -14.50 23.79
CA VAL A 51 8.74 -14.36 22.34
C VAL A 51 9.43 -13.05 22.06
N THR A 52 10.48 -13.09 21.22
CA THR A 52 11.10 -11.88 20.66
C THR A 52 10.43 -11.53 19.35
N ALA A 53 9.61 -10.48 19.36
CA ALA A 53 8.87 -10.04 18.19
C ALA A 53 9.56 -8.85 17.52
N VAL A 54 9.90 -8.98 16.23
CA VAL A 54 10.54 -7.96 15.41
C VAL A 54 9.56 -7.51 14.32
N GLY A 55 9.08 -6.26 14.43
CA GLY A 55 8.21 -5.64 13.43
C GLY A 55 9.00 -5.09 12.25
N PHE A 56 9.05 -5.79 11.13
CA PHE A 56 9.76 -5.29 9.96
C PHE A 56 9.04 -4.13 9.25
N ASP A 57 7.78 -3.91 9.57
CA ASP A 57 6.98 -2.75 9.13
C ASP A 57 7.41 -1.42 9.80
N ILE A 58 8.14 -1.49 10.89
CA ILE A 58 8.68 -0.34 11.61
C ILE A 58 10.21 -0.23 11.56
N LEU A 59 10.88 -1.14 10.85
CA LEU A 59 12.31 -1.08 10.65
C LEU A 59 12.68 0.10 9.75
N LYS A 60 13.63 0.90 10.22
CA LYS A 60 14.20 2.02 9.48
C LYS A 60 15.63 1.69 9.04
N ASP A 61 16.00 2.19 7.87
CA ASP A 61 17.40 2.22 7.44
C ASP A 61 18.18 3.35 8.13
N GLY A 62 19.47 3.47 7.79
CA GLY A 62 20.36 4.50 8.34
C GLY A 62 19.94 5.95 8.00
N GLU A 63 19.08 6.14 7.00
CA GLU A 63 18.55 7.44 6.57
C GLU A 63 17.14 7.71 7.14
N GLY A 64 16.58 6.75 7.89
CA GLY A 64 15.27 6.87 8.52
C GLY A 64 14.08 6.46 7.64
N TYR A 65 14.32 5.88 6.47
CA TYR A 65 13.27 5.33 5.60
C TYR A 65 12.85 3.93 6.06
N TYR A 66 11.65 3.53 5.66
CA TYR A 66 11.09 2.21 5.94
C TYR A 66 11.21 1.32 4.68
N PRO A 67 12.32 0.59 4.48
CA PRO A 67 12.60 -0.09 3.21
C PRO A 67 11.56 -1.16 2.87
N VAL A 68 11.12 -1.95 3.83
CA VAL A 68 10.12 -3.00 3.60
C VAL A 68 8.75 -2.40 3.25
N VAL A 69 8.30 -1.39 4.00
CA VAL A 69 7.03 -0.70 3.73
C VAL A 69 7.05 -0.01 2.38
N ARG A 70 8.20 0.54 1.99
CA ARG A 70 8.38 1.16 0.68
C ARG A 70 8.13 0.16 -0.45
N ILE A 71 8.80 -0.99 -0.44
CA ILE A 71 8.63 -2.05 -1.45
C ILE A 71 7.17 -2.51 -1.52
N MET A 72 6.55 -2.74 -0.36
CA MET A 72 5.14 -3.12 -0.29
C MET A 72 4.21 -2.05 -0.89
N SER A 73 4.52 -0.77 -0.66
CA SER A 73 3.76 0.35 -1.22
C SER A 73 3.93 0.49 -2.74
N GLU A 74 5.12 0.20 -3.26
CA GLU A 74 5.41 0.17 -4.69
C GLU A 74 4.59 -0.92 -5.41
N ILE A 75 4.57 -2.13 -4.83
CA ILE A 75 3.75 -3.25 -5.34
C ILE A 75 2.27 -2.89 -5.26
N ALA A 76 1.81 -2.37 -4.12
CA ALA A 76 0.41 -2.02 -3.92
C ALA A 76 -0.06 -0.92 -4.89
N GLY A 77 0.77 0.09 -5.16
CA GLY A 77 0.45 1.15 -6.12
C GLY A 77 0.22 0.62 -7.54
N ASN A 78 1.14 -0.21 -8.03
CA ASN A 78 0.99 -0.86 -9.33
C ASN A 78 -0.25 -1.77 -9.37
N SER A 79 -0.42 -2.62 -8.37
CA SER A 79 -1.53 -3.57 -8.29
C SER A 79 -2.89 -2.87 -8.21
N ALA A 80 -2.99 -1.73 -7.54
CA ALA A 80 -4.24 -0.97 -7.42
C ALA A 80 -4.82 -0.57 -8.79
N ILE A 81 -3.96 -0.14 -9.71
CA ILE A 81 -4.38 0.27 -11.06
C ILE A 81 -4.78 -0.95 -11.90
N MET A 82 -4.06 -2.06 -11.77
CA MET A 82 -4.42 -3.32 -12.45
C MET A 82 -5.78 -3.82 -11.97
N ILE A 83 -6.03 -3.81 -10.67
CA ILE A 83 -7.31 -4.21 -10.07
C ILE A 83 -8.42 -3.25 -10.52
N ALA A 84 -8.18 -1.95 -10.51
CA ALA A 84 -9.15 -0.97 -10.99
C ALA A 84 -9.53 -1.22 -12.46
N SER A 85 -8.54 -1.51 -13.31
CA SER A 85 -8.77 -1.88 -14.72
C SER A 85 -9.60 -3.15 -14.86
N GLU A 86 -9.36 -4.15 -14.02
CA GLU A 86 -10.15 -5.40 -14.00
C GLU A 86 -11.61 -5.13 -13.64
N TYR A 87 -11.87 -4.31 -12.61
CA TYR A 87 -13.23 -3.94 -12.20
C TYR A 87 -13.96 -3.04 -13.22
N LEU A 88 -13.23 -2.29 -14.05
CA LEU A 88 -13.84 -1.51 -15.14
C LEU A 88 -14.23 -2.37 -16.34
N ASN A 89 -13.70 -3.58 -16.45
CA ASN A 89 -13.95 -4.49 -17.56
C ASN A 89 -15.38 -5.08 -17.48
N ASN A 90 -16.06 -5.20 -18.62
CA ASN A 90 -17.41 -5.79 -18.69
C ASN A 90 -17.45 -7.27 -18.30
N SER A 91 -16.38 -8.02 -18.45
CA SER A 91 -16.30 -9.41 -17.97
C SER A 91 -16.47 -9.55 -16.45
N ARG A 92 -16.23 -8.44 -15.71
CA ARG A 92 -16.43 -8.34 -14.26
C ARG A 92 -17.68 -7.53 -13.88
N GLY A 93 -18.57 -7.24 -14.83
CA GLY A 93 -19.74 -6.40 -14.61
C GLY A 93 -19.44 -4.89 -14.55
N GLY A 94 -18.23 -4.48 -14.95
CA GLY A 94 -17.85 -3.08 -15.06
C GLY A 94 -18.43 -2.40 -16.30
N LYS A 95 -18.12 -1.12 -16.45
CA LYS A 95 -18.65 -0.27 -17.54
C LYS A 95 -18.00 -0.51 -18.91
N GLY A 96 -17.02 -1.41 -19.03
CA GLY A 96 -16.28 -1.64 -20.28
C GLY A 96 -15.34 -0.48 -20.66
N ILE A 97 -14.79 0.22 -19.66
CA ILE A 97 -13.92 1.39 -19.86
C ILE A 97 -12.47 0.92 -19.97
N VAL A 98 -11.78 1.39 -21.03
CA VAL A 98 -10.34 1.23 -21.22
C VAL A 98 -9.64 2.44 -20.61
N LEU A 99 -8.63 2.23 -19.78
CA LEU A 99 -7.95 3.31 -19.05
C LEU A 99 -7.31 4.34 -19.97
N GLY A 100 -6.60 3.91 -21.01
CA GLY A 100 -5.86 4.81 -21.91
C GLY A 100 -6.69 5.47 -23.00
N GLY A 101 -7.95 5.08 -23.14
CA GLY A 101 -8.74 5.53 -24.29
C GLY A 101 -8.20 4.98 -25.62
N ILE A 102 -8.74 5.46 -26.72
CA ILE A 102 -8.28 5.22 -28.10
C ILE A 102 -8.58 6.47 -28.94
N SER A 103 -8.10 6.50 -30.19
CA SER A 103 -8.45 7.61 -31.10
C SER A 103 -9.95 7.85 -31.18
N GLY A 104 -10.40 9.04 -30.80
CA GLY A 104 -11.81 9.42 -30.76
C GLY A 104 -12.55 9.07 -29.45
N ILE A 105 -11.89 8.36 -28.51
CA ILE A 105 -12.43 8.08 -27.16
C ILE A 105 -11.44 8.61 -26.12
N THR A 106 -11.94 9.47 -25.25
CA THR A 106 -11.13 10.07 -24.19
C THR A 106 -10.62 9.01 -23.19
N PRO A 107 -9.40 9.15 -22.67
CA PRO A 107 -8.90 8.27 -21.62
C PRO A 107 -9.73 8.42 -20.33
N ALA A 108 -9.73 7.37 -19.53
CA ALA A 108 -10.31 7.40 -18.19
C ALA A 108 -9.55 8.40 -17.31
N GLU A 109 -10.29 9.08 -16.45
CA GLU A 109 -9.71 9.93 -15.41
C GLU A 109 -9.60 9.13 -14.10
N ILE A 110 -8.40 9.12 -13.53
CA ILE A 110 -8.10 8.43 -12.27
C ILE A 110 -7.77 9.47 -11.21
N VAL A 111 -8.52 9.44 -10.12
CA VAL A 111 -8.28 10.27 -8.95
C VAL A 111 -7.49 9.48 -7.91
N ILE A 112 -6.33 9.99 -7.52
CA ILE A 112 -5.45 9.38 -6.51
C ILE A 112 -5.44 10.26 -5.26
N LEU A 113 -5.80 9.68 -4.12
CA LEU A 113 -5.79 10.34 -2.84
C LEU A 113 -4.54 9.92 -2.05
N GLY A 114 -3.54 10.82 -2.01
CA GLY A 114 -2.24 10.62 -1.39
C GLY A 114 -1.09 10.60 -2.39
N ALA A 115 -0.08 11.46 -2.16
CA ALA A 115 1.14 11.58 -2.97
C ALA A 115 2.36 10.92 -2.30
N GLY A 116 2.13 9.84 -1.54
CA GLY A 116 3.19 8.99 -0.99
C GLY A 116 3.68 7.96 -2.01
N THR A 117 4.53 7.03 -1.58
CA THR A 117 5.11 5.98 -2.45
C THR A 117 4.02 5.19 -3.20
N LEU A 118 2.94 4.79 -2.53
CA LEU A 118 1.84 4.08 -3.15
C LEU A 118 1.19 4.93 -4.26
N GLY A 119 0.87 6.19 -3.96
CA GLY A 119 0.26 7.12 -4.93
C GLY A 119 1.18 7.41 -6.12
N GLU A 120 2.48 7.52 -5.90
CA GLU A 120 3.48 7.66 -6.97
C GLU A 120 3.44 6.48 -7.94
N PHE A 121 3.51 5.25 -7.43
CA PHE A 121 3.52 4.05 -8.26
C PHE A 121 2.17 3.79 -8.92
N ALA A 122 1.06 4.11 -8.26
CA ALA A 122 -0.25 4.11 -8.89
C ALA A 122 -0.33 5.13 -10.04
N ALA A 123 0.18 6.35 -9.84
CA ALA A 123 0.22 7.36 -10.89
C ALA A 123 1.08 6.92 -12.09
N ARG A 124 2.27 6.35 -11.85
CA ARG A 124 3.13 5.80 -12.90
C ARG A 124 2.42 4.72 -13.70
N ALA A 125 1.76 3.79 -13.03
CA ALA A 125 1.02 2.70 -13.67
C ALA A 125 -0.15 3.25 -14.51
N ALA A 126 -0.95 4.17 -13.96
CA ALA A 126 -2.07 4.79 -14.64
C ALA A 126 -1.65 5.58 -15.88
N LEU A 127 -0.62 6.41 -15.75
CA LEU A 127 -0.03 7.17 -16.86
C LEU A 127 0.58 6.25 -17.94
N GLY A 128 1.25 5.17 -17.51
CA GLY A 128 1.81 4.17 -18.42
C GLY A 128 0.74 3.44 -19.24
N LEU A 129 -0.48 3.32 -18.71
CA LEU A 129 -1.65 2.80 -19.42
C LEU A 129 -2.40 3.87 -20.22
N GLY A 130 -1.93 5.12 -20.20
CA GLY A 130 -2.51 6.23 -20.95
C GLY A 130 -3.70 6.93 -20.28
N ALA A 131 -3.98 6.67 -19.01
CA ALA A 131 -5.04 7.35 -18.28
C ALA A 131 -4.68 8.80 -17.94
N THR A 132 -5.67 9.64 -17.74
CA THR A 132 -5.50 10.98 -17.15
C THR A 132 -5.48 10.86 -15.63
N VAL A 133 -4.52 11.51 -14.97
CA VAL A 133 -4.33 11.36 -13.52
C VAL A 133 -4.51 12.69 -12.80
N LYS A 134 -5.32 12.69 -11.74
CA LYS A 134 -5.45 13.78 -10.76
C LYS A 134 -5.02 13.29 -9.40
N ILE A 135 -4.14 14.04 -8.71
CA ILE A 135 -3.57 13.62 -7.42
C ILE A 135 -3.86 14.68 -6.36
N PHE A 136 -4.34 14.21 -5.23
CA PHE A 136 -4.63 15.04 -4.06
C PHE A 136 -3.78 14.60 -2.88
N ASP A 137 -3.14 15.55 -2.20
CA ASP A 137 -2.45 15.33 -0.92
C ASP A 137 -2.56 16.59 -0.07
N HIS A 138 -2.47 16.46 1.25
CA HIS A 138 -2.40 17.60 2.15
C HIS A 138 -1.05 18.31 2.14
N SER A 139 0.01 17.64 1.67
CA SER A 139 1.38 18.14 1.60
C SER A 139 1.72 18.65 0.21
N VAL A 140 1.86 19.96 0.07
CA VAL A 140 2.33 20.62 -1.16
C VAL A 140 3.72 20.10 -1.56
N GLU A 141 4.57 19.81 -0.58
CA GLU A 141 5.93 19.34 -0.82
C GLU A 141 5.93 17.94 -1.48
N ARG A 142 5.05 17.04 -1.01
CA ARG A 142 4.86 15.73 -1.65
C ARG A 142 4.35 15.85 -3.08
N LEU A 143 3.43 16.77 -3.32
CA LEU A 143 2.90 17.04 -4.67
C LEU A 143 3.98 17.57 -5.62
N ARG A 144 4.88 18.45 -5.13
CA ARG A 144 6.03 18.93 -5.92
C ARG A 144 6.98 17.81 -6.27
N LYS A 145 7.43 17.07 -5.26
CA LYS A 145 8.32 15.91 -5.43
C LYS A 145 7.74 14.90 -6.41
N LEU A 146 6.44 14.65 -6.33
CA LEU A 146 5.75 13.72 -7.21
C LEU A 146 5.82 14.18 -8.68
N ASN A 147 5.57 15.45 -8.97
CA ASN A 147 5.71 15.99 -10.34
C ASN A 147 7.15 15.87 -10.88
N GLU A 148 8.15 16.10 -10.03
CA GLU A 148 9.56 15.94 -10.40
C GLU A 148 9.87 14.48 -10.75
N VAL A 149 9.43 13.55 -9.91
CA VAL A 149 9.70 12.12 -10.07
C VAL A 149 8.93 11.50 -11.24
N LEU A 150 7.73 11.99 -11.54
CA LEU A 150 6.94 11.53 -12.71
C LEU A 150 7.51 12.02 -14.03
N GLY A 151 8.37 13.06 -14.04
CA GLY A 151 8.97 13.62 -15.23
C GLY A 151 7.99 14.31 -16.18
N GLN A 152 6.73 14.46 -15.76
CA GLN A 152 5.68 15.15 -16.51
C GLN A 152 4.69 15.81 -15.55
N ARG A 153 4.06 16.88 -16.01
CA ARG A 153 3.02 17.55 -15.24
C ARG A 153 1.75 16.73 -15.21
N VAL A 154 1.27 16.47 -13.99
CA VAL A 154 -0.07 15.92 -13.72
C VAL A 154 -0.87 16.95 -12.94
N PHE A 155 -2.19 16.81 -12.95
CA PHE A 155 -3.03 17.63 -12.08
C PHE A 155 -2.76 17.28 -10.63
N THR A 156 -2.36 18.28 -9.83
CA THR A 156 -2.16 18.13 -8.39
C THR A 156 -2.91 19.20 -7.63
N SER A 157 -3.53 18.84 -6.51
CA SER A 157 -4.22 19.78 -5.63
C SER A 157 -4.12 19.34 -4.17
N VAL A 158 -4.15 20.29 -3.26
CA VAL A 158 -4.46 19.98 -1.86
C VAL A 158 -5.93 19.58 -1.73
N PHE A 159 -6.27 18.91 -0.62
CA PHE A 159 -7.65 18.54 -0.33
C PHE A 159 -8.52 19.79 -0.12
N HIS A 160 -9.07 20.29 -1.21
CA HIS A 160 -10.02 21.40 -1.22
C HIS A 160 -11.36 20.85 -1.73
N LYS A 161 -12.36 20.83 -0.84
CA LYS A 161 -13.64 20.17 -1.11
C LYS A 161 -14.26 20.49 -2.48
N PRO A 162 -14.41 21.76 -2.92
CA PRO A 162 -15.00 22.06 -4.23
C PRO A 162 -14.19 21.53 -5.43
N VAL A 163 -12.87 21.37 -5.28
CA VAL A 163 -12.01 20.83 -6.34
C VAL A 163 -12.08 19.30 -6.37
N LEU A 164 -12.12 18.68 -5.19
CA LEU A 164 -12.28 17.23 -5.07
C LEU A 164 -13.67 16.77 -5.57
N ASP A 165 -14.74 17.48 -5.19
CA ASP A 165 -16.12 17.16 -5.61
C ASP A 165 -16.30 17.25 -7.15
N LYS A 166 -15.48 18.06 -7.83
CA LYS A 166 -15.46 18.14 -9.31
C LYS A 166 -14.60 17.06 -9.95
N ALA A 167 -13.72 16.43 -9.19
CA ALA A 167 -12.83 15.40 -9.69
C ALA A 167 -13.39 13.99 -9.49
N LEU A 168 -14.39 13.84 -8.65
CA LEU A 168 -15.13 12.60 -8.38
C LEU A 168 -16.44 12.57 -9.17
#